data_a1593b2f74ceba6f0d1aac37e2f45735
#
_entry.id   a1593b2f74ceba6f0d1aac37e2f45735
#
_cell.length_a   1.000
_cell.length_b   1.000
_cell.length_c   1.000
_cell.angle_alpha   90.00
_cell.angle_beta   90.00
_cell.angle_gamma   90.00
#
_symmetry.space_group_name_H-M   'P 1'
#
loop_
_entity.id
_entity.type
_entity.pdbx_description
1 polymer ?
#
loop_
_entity_poly.entity_id
_entity_poly.type
_entity_poly.pdbx_seq_one_letter_code
_entity_poly.pdbx_strand_id
1 'polypeptide(L)'
;MDLSLFKKQTMGHTIIMGHNTFNVLDNELRGRSIIVPNKNESPKAIIDTLKKTVDICYIAGGGKTNSRFIDYITHIYITPHPIMFGGGVGLFNNKQFDYNLSLQNTIDVLGDGKLFQYQYKVIK
;
A
#
# COMPACT_ATOMS: atom_id res chain seq x y z
N MET A 1 -3.24 4.88 -15.51
CA MET A 1 -3.69 4.79 -14.10
C MET A 1 -3.71 6.16 -13.47
N ASP A 2 -4.81 6.51 -12.84
CA ASP A 2 -4.91 7.79 -12.15
C ASP A 2 -4.32 7.66 -10.73
N LEU A 3 -3.28 8.45 -10.45
CA LEU A 3 -2.59 8.45 -9.17
C LEU A 3 -3.00 9.60 -8.26
N SER A 4 -4.03 10.37 -8.63
CA SER A 4 -4.41 11.58 -7.90
C SER A 4 -4.73 11.31 -6.43
N LEU A 5 -5.53 10.29 -6.15
CA LEU A 5 -5.90 9.94 -4.77
C LEU A 5 -4.68 9.43 -4.00
N PHE A 6 -3.87 8.56 -4.60
CA PHE A 6 -2.63 8.07 -4.01
C PHE A 6 -1.70 9.23 -3.63
N LYS A 7 -1.48 10.16 -4.56
CA LYS A 7 -0.64 11.33 -4.30
C LYS A 7 -1.17 12.18 -3.16
N LYS A 8 -2.47 12.41 -3.13
CA LYS A 8 -3.13 13.20 -2.08
C LYS A 8 -3.02 12.54 -0.71
N GLN A 9 -3.28 11.24 -0.64
CA GLN A 9 -3.26 10.49 0.62
C GLN A 9 -1.86 10.36 1.20
N THR A 10 -0.84 10.25 0.35
CA THR A 10 0.53 9.99 0.79
C THR A 10 1.39 11.24 0.96
N MET A 11 0.90 12.41 0.58
CA MET A 11 1.68 13.65 0.67
C MET A 11 2.12 13.92 2.10
N GLY A 12 3.41 14.15 2.28
CA GLY A 12 4.00 14.40 3.60
C GLY A 12 4.24 13.16 4.45
N HIS A 13 3.93 11.98 3.93
CA HIS A 13 4.08 10.72 4.66
C HIS A 13 5.23 9.88 4.13
N THR A 14 5.59 8.85 4.89
CA THR A 14 6.60 7.86 4.49
C THR A 14 5.93 6.73 3.74
N ILE A 15 6.56 6.28 2.65
CA ILE A 15 6.07 5.16 1.82
C ILE A 15 7.15 4.10 1.73
N ILE A 16 6.78 2.85 1.99
CA ILE A 16 7.61 1.67 1.74
C ILE A 16 7.16 1.05 0.42
N MET A 17 8.08 0.79 -0.49
CA MET A 17 7.77 0.16 -1.77
C MET A 17 8.94 -0.68 -2.27
N GLY A 18 8.66 -1.65 -3.14
CA GLY A 18 9.68 -2.45 -3.79
C GLY A 18 10.37 -1.69 -4.93
N HIS A 19 11.51 -2.21 -5.39
CA HIS A 19 12.32 -1.59 -6.44
C HIS A 19 11.54 -1.37 -7.73
N ASN A 20 10.76 -2.36 -8.18
CA ASN A 20 10.01 -2.25 -9.42
C ASN A 20 8.95 -1.14 -9.35
N THR A 21 8.26 -1.06 -8.22
CA THR A 21 7.26 -0.02 -7.99
C THR A 21 7.92 1.36 -7.94
N PHE A 22 9.05 1.47 -7.25
CA PHE A 22 9.81 2.72 -7.20
C PHE A 22 10.25 3.17 -8.58
N ASN A 23 10.78 2.26 -9.41
CA ASN A 23 11.23 2.59 -10.77
C ASN A 23 10.09 3.12 -11.64
N VAL A 24 8.87 2.62 -11.46
CA VAL A 24 7.70 3.08 -12.21
C VAL A 24 7.20 4.44 -11.71
N LEU A 25 7.24 4.69 -10.41
CA LEU A 25 6.61 5.86 -9.79
C LEU A 25 7.59 6.98 -9.43
N ASP A 26 8.87 6.84 -9.70
CA ASP A 26 9.94 7.75 -9.26
C ASP A 26 9.57 9.24 -9.43
N ASN A 27 9.10 9.62 -10.61
CA ASN A 27 8.75 11.01 -10.90
C ASN A 27 7.49 11.51 -10.18
N GLU A 28 6.72 10.61 -9.58
CA GLU A 28 5.43 10.91 -8.94
C GLU A 28 5.53 11.02 -7.42
N LEU A 29 6.75 10.90 -6.86
CA LEU A 29 6.94 10.71 -5.42
C LEU A 29 7.45 11.95 -4.68
N ARG A 30 7.40 13.12 -5.29
CA ARG A 30 7.83 14.36 -4.64
C ARG A 30 7.01 14.66 -3.39
N GLY A 31 7.69 15.10 -2.33
CA GLY A 31 7.03 15.46 -1.07
C GLY A 31 6.78 14.28 -0.15
N ARG A 32 7.34 13.10 -0.46
CA ARG A 32 7.21 11.89 0.37
C ARG A 32 8.58 11.35 0.72
N SER A 33 8.69 10.70 1.87
CA SER A 33 9.90 9.97 2.26
C SER A 33 9.76 8.53 1.78
N ILE A 34 10.70 8.07 0.96
CA ILE A 34 10.60 6.75 0.33
C ILE A 34 11.61 5.80 0.95
N ILE A 35 11.14 4.60 1.31
CA ILE A 35 11.96 3.49 1.78
C ILE A 35 11.82 2.36 0.78
N VAL A 36 12.93 1.92 0.20
CA VAL A 36 12.99 0.75 -0.68
C VAL A 36 13.84 -0.31 0.03
N PRO A 37 13.21 -1.25 0.76
CA PRO A 37 13.96 -2.23 1.53
C PRO A 37 14.79 -3.16 0.63
N ASN A 38 16.00 -3.48 1.04
CA ASN A 38 16.77 -4.51 0.37
C ASN A 38 16.40 -5.90 0.93
N LYS A 39 16.91 -6.96 0.29
CA LYS A 39 16.57 -8.34 0.64
C LYS A 39 16.94 -8.71 2.09
N ASN A 40 17.97 -8.09 2.63
CA ASN A 40 18.53 -8.44 3.93
C ASN A 40 17.96 -7.61 5.08
N GLU A 41 17.19 -6.58 4.80
CA GLU A 41 16.59 -5.75 5.82
C GLU A 41 15.38 -6.45 6.45
N SER A 42 15.32 -6.44 7.78
CA SER A 42 14.20 -7.02 8.52
C SER A 42 12.97 -6.08 8.44
N PRO A 43 11.80 -6.56 7.99
CA PRO A 43 10.58 -5.77 8.04
C PRO A 43 10.26 -5.26 9.45
N LYS A 44 10.46 -6.12 10.47
CA LYS A 44 10.22 -5.73 11.87
C LYS A 44 11.11 -4.57 12.28
N ALA A 45 12.40 -4.59 11.93
CA ALA A 45 13.33 -3.53 12.27
C ALA A 45 12.94 -2.20 11.61
N ILE A 46 12.52 -2.24 10.36
CA ILE A 46 12.03 -1.06 9.63
C ILE A 46 10.81 -0.47 10.33
N ILE A 47 9.83 -1.29 10.65
CA ILE A 47 8.59 -0.85 11.30
C ILE A 47 8.88 -0.30 12.71
N ASP A 48 9.72 -0.98 13.49
CA ASP A 48 10.07 -0.52 14.84
C ASP A 48 10.76 0.83 14.81
N THR A 49 11.62 1.08 13.83
CA THR A 49 12.26 2.37 13.64
C THR A 49 11.25 3.45 13.27
N LEU A 50 10.35 3.16 12.35
CA LEU A 50 9.33 4.10 11.89
C LEU A 50 8.34 4.47 12.98
N LYS A 51 7.97 3.54 13.86
CA LYS A 51 7.05 3.82 14.98
C LYS A 51 7.55 4.92 15.91
N LYS A 52 8.86 5.15 15.95
CA LYS A 52 9.47 6.17 16.78
C LYS A 52 9.34 7.58 16.19
N THR A 53 9.14 7.69 14.89
CA THR A 53 9.24 8.97 14.18
C THR A 53 8.00 9.36 13.39
N VAL A 54 7.15 8.39 12.99
CA VAL A 54 5.97 8.66 12.18
C VAL A 54 4.74 7.94 12.73
N ASP A 55 3.58 8.58 12.57
CA ASP A 55 2.30 8.00 12.98
C ASP A 55 1.72 7.10 11.89
N ILE A 56 1.93 7.47 10.63
CA ILE A 56 1.38 6.77 9.47
C ILE A 56 2.50 6.48 8.49
N CYS A 57 2.55 5.22 8.02
CA CYS A 57 3.43 4.81 6.95
C CYS A 57 2.62 3.97 5.96
N TYR A 58 2.77 4.25 4.67
CA TYR A 58 2.07 3.52 3.62
C TYR A 58 2.99 2.45 3.03
N ILE A 59 2.40 1.31 2.68
CA ILE A 59 3.09 0.25 1.93
C ILE A 59 2.42 0.19 0.56
N ALA A 60 3.15 0.57 -0.48
CA ALA A 60 2.60 0.79 -1.81
C ALA A 60 2.84 -0.36 -2.80
N GLY A 61 3.30 -1.49 -2.33
CA GLY A 61 3.50 -2.67 -3.17
C GLY A 61 4.95 -2.79 -3.68
N GLY A 62 5.27 -3.69 -4.62
CA GLY A 62 4.33 -4.74 -5.13
C GLY A 62 4.00 -5.87 -4.17
N GLY A 63 3.58 -7.00 -4.77
CA GLY A 63 3.11 -8.14 -4.00
C GLY A 63 4.14 -8.74 -3.05
N LYS A 64 5.41 -8.81 -3.43
CA LYS A 64 6.48 -9.28 -2.56
C LYS A 64 6.68 -8.38 -1.35
N THR A 65 6.67 -7.07 -1.56
CA THR A 65 6.81 -6.10 -0.47
C THR A 65 5.61 -6.17 0.46
N ASN A 66 4.41 -6.23 -0.07
CA ASN A 66 3.20 -6.39 0.74
C ASN A 66 3.28 -7.67 1.58
N SER A 67 3.75 -8.78 1.01
CA SER A 67 3.88 -10.06 1.72
C SER A 67 4.90 -10.00 2.85
N ARG A 68 6.02 -9.30 2.64
CA ARG A 68 7.05 -9.14 3.69
C ARG A 68 6.51 -8.39 4.91
N PHE A 69 5.60 -7.43 4.71
CA PHE A 69 5.04 -6.60 5.77
C PHE A 69 3.65 -7.01 6.23
N ILE A 70 3.16 -8.17 5.78
CA ILE A 70 1.77 -8.60 6.00
C ILE A 70 1.36 -8.61 7.47
N ASP A 71 2.27 -8.99 8.38
CA ASP A 71 1.97 -9.08 9.82
C ASP A 71 1.96 -7.71 10.52
N TYR A 72 2.40 -6.67 9.85
CA TYR A 72 2.50 -5.32 10.40
C TYR A 72 1.44 -4.36 9.84
N ILE A 73 0.65 -4.81 8.87
CA ILE A 73 -0.39 -4.01 8.23
C ILE A 73 -1.55 -3.84 9.19
N THR A 74 -2.00 -2.60 9.37
CA THR A 74 -3.16 -2.28 10.21
C THR A 74 -4.40 -1.93 9.38
N HIS A 75 -4.19 -1.41 8.17
CA HIS A 75 -5.27 -0.99 7.28
C HIS A 75 -4.92 -1.36 5.84
N ILE A 76 -5.92 -1.63 5.03
CA ILE A 76 -5.76 -1.91 3.60
C ILE A 76 -6.68 -0.99 2.83
N TYR A 77 -6.12 -0.24 1.87
CA TYR A 77 -6.87 0.60 0.96
C TYR A 77 -6.83 -0.04 -0.43
N ILE A 78 -7.97 -0.45 -0.94
CA ILE A 78 -8.06 -1.17 -2.22
C ILE A 78 -8.97 -0.39 -3.16
N THR A 79 -8.46 -0.14 -4.38
CA THR A 79 -9.25 0.42 -5.47
C THR A 79 -9.36 -0.62 -6.58
N PRO A 80 -10.42 -1.46 -6.58
CA PRO A 80 -10.59 -2.45 -7.63
C PRO A 80 -10.91 -1.76 -8.96
N HIS A 81 -10.28 -2.22 -10.04
CA HIS A 81 -10.61 -1.75 -11.38
C HIS A 81 -11.68 -2.65 -11.98
N PRO A 82 -12.63 -2.10 -12.77
CA PRO A 82 -13.72 -2.89 -13.35
C PRO A 82 -13.27 -3.88 -14.40
N ILE A 83 -12.04 -3.77 -14.91
CA ILE A 83 -11.49 -4.70 -15.90
C ILE A 83 -10.54 -5.64 -15.17
N MET A 84 -10.85 -6.93 -15.22
CA MET A 84 -10.01 -7.96 -14.64
C MET A 84 -9.21 -8.64 -15.76
N PHE A 85 -7.89 -8.70 -15.56
CA PHE A 85 -7.00 -9.43 -16.46
C PHE A 85 -6.58 -10.73 -15.78
N GLY A 86 -6.73 -11.85 -16.47
CA GLY A 86 -6.18 -13.11 -15.99
C GLY A 86 -4.66 -13.01 -15.90
N GLY A 87 -4.05 -13.60 -14.89
CA GLY A 87 -2.61 -13.69 -14.75
C GLY A 87 -1.93 -12.51 -14.08
N GLY A 88 -2.66 -11.62 -13.45
CA GLY A 88 -2.06 -10.54 -12.65
C GLY A 88 -1.39 -11.05 -11.38
N VAL A 89 -0.41 -10.30 -10.89
CA VAL A 89 0.22 -10.58 -9.59
C VAL A 89 -0.76 -10.24 -8.48
N GLY A 90 -0.98 -11.16 -7.54
CA GLY A 90 -1.87 -10.92 -6.41
C GLY A 90 -1.32 -9.86 -5.45
N LEU A 91 -2.21 -9.31 -4.63
CA LEU A 91 -1.87 -8.27 -3.66
C LEU A 91 -0.74 -8.70 -2.72
N PHE A 92 -0.69 -9.97 -2.34
CA PHE A 92 0.30 -10.54 -1.43
C PHE A 92 1.14 -11.66 -2.08
N ASN A 93 1.30 -11.64 -3.38
CA ASN A 93 2.22 -12.52 -4.12
C ASN A 93 2.16 -14.00 -3.67
N ASN A 94 0.98 -14.61 -3.72
CA ASN A 94 0.69 -16.00 -3.33
C ASN A 94 0.74 -16.29 -1.83
N LYS A 95 1.05 -15.32 -0.99
CA LYS A 95 0.96 -15.50 0.46
C LYS A 95 -0.50 -15.37 0.89
N GLN A 96 -0.98 -16.31 1.69
CA GLN A 96 -2.35 -16.26 2.19
C GLN A 96 -2.49 -15.16 3.24
N PHE A 97 -3.56 -14.37 3.11
CA PHE A 97 -3.92 -13.36 4.09
C PHE A 97 -4.99 -13.93 5.03
N ASP A 98 -4.58 -14.23 6.26
CA ASP A 98 -5.42 -14.95 7.23
C ASP A 98 -6.18 -14.05 8.20
N TYR A 99 -6.10 -12.74 8.05
CA TYR A 99 -6.76 -11.79 8.94
C TYR A 99 -8.16 -11.44 8.43
N ASN A 100 -9.07 -11.14 9.34
CA ASN A 100 -10.37 -10.58 9.01
C ASN A 100 -10.26 -9.08 8.73
N LEU A 101 -11.14 -8.57 7.89
CA LEU A 101 -11.18 -7.16 7.52
C LEU A 101 -12.51 -6.54 7.94
N SER A 102 -12.45 -5.32 8.45
CA SER A 102 -13.64 -4.52 8.76
C SER A 102 -13.66 -3.28 7.86
N LEU A 103 -14.69 -3.14 7.04
CA LEU A 103 -14.83 -1.97 6.16
C LEU A 103 -15.09 -0.73 7.02
N GLN A 104 -14.20 0.27 6.90
CA GLN A 104 -14.28 1.51 7.66
C GLN A 104 -14.83 2.67 6.85
N ASN A 105 -14.48 2.72 5.56
CA ASN A 105 -14.84 3.84 4.71
C ASN A 105 -14.80 3.46 3.24
N THR A 106 -15.53 4.21 2.43
CA THR A 106 -15.56 4.08 0.97
C THR A 106 -15.42 5.47 0.37
N ILE A 107 -14.45 5.64 -0.54
CA ILE A 107 -14.20 6.92 -1.20
C ILE A 107 -14.52 6.80 -2.68
N ASP A 108 -15.34 7.70 -3.19
CA ASP A 108 -15.62 7.82 -4.62
C ASP A 108 -14.42 8.54 -5.26
N VAL A 109 -13.56 7.79 -5.94
CA VAL A 109 -12.26 8.28 -6.41
C VAL A 109 -12.40 9.39 -7.44
N LEU A 110 -13.36 9.28 -8.36
CA LEU A 110 -13.55 10.20 -9.46
C LEU A 110 -14.74 11.16 -9.26
N GLY A 111 -15.52 10.95 -8.20
CA GLY A 111 -16.69 11.76 -7.91
C GLY A 111 -17.91 11.44 -8.78
N ASP A 112 -17.86 10.38 -9.59
CA ASP A 112 -18.92 10.02 -10.53
C ASP A 112 -19.62 8.69 -10.21
N GLY A 113 -19.29 8.07 -9.08
CA GLY A 113 -19.89 6.81 -8.67
C GLY A 113 -19.40 5.57 -9.41
N LYS A 114 -18.33 5.66 -10.18
CA LYS A 114 -17.83 4.56 -11.01
C LYS A 114 -16.64 3.82 -10.45
N LEU A 115 -15.84 4.50 -9.63
CA LEU A 115 -14.62 3.91 -9.07
C LEU A 115 -14.52 4.28 -7.59
N PHE A 116 -14.43 3.26 -6.74
CA PHE A 116 -14.36 3.44 -5.29
C PHE A 116 -13.08 2.87 -4.71
N GLN A 117 -12.52 3.56 -3.73
CA GLN A 117 -11.50 3.00 -2.85
C GLN A 117 -12.17 2.51 -1.58
N TYR A 118 -11.93 1.25 -1.23
CA TYR A 118 -12.44 0.63 -0.01
C TYR A 118 -11.33 0.63 1.04
N GLN A 119 -11.64 1.17 2.21
CA GLN A 119 -10.68 1.30 3.30
C GLN A 119 -11.07 0.33 4.42
N TYR A 120 -10.23 -0.67 4.65
CA TYR A 120 -10.46 -1.71 5.64
C TYR A 120 -9.49 -1.58 6.80
N LYS A 121 -9.98 -1.91 7.99
CA LYS A 121 -9.15 -2.16 9.16
C LYS A 121 -8.87 -3.66 9.26
N VAL A 122 -7.63 -4.03 9.54
CA VAL A 122 -7.24 -5.43 9.77
C VAL A 122 -7.58 -5.79 11.22
N ILE A 123 -8.33 -6.87 11.40
CA ILE A 123 -8.74 -7.37 12.72
C ILE A 123 -7.76 -8.49 13.10
N LYS A 124 -7.00 -8.25 14.15
CA LYS A 124 -6.00 -9.21 14.64
C LYS A 124 -6.39 -9.83 15.95
#